data_e032a63eb4e2133d8142c1b6996d9a06
#
_entry.id   e032a63eb4e2133d8142c1b6996d9a06
#
_cell.length_a   1.000
_cell.length_b   1.000
_cell.length_c   1.000
_cell.angle_alpha   90.00
_cell.angle_beta   90.00
_cell.angle_gamma   90.00
#
_symmetry.space_group_name_H-M   'P 1'
#
loop_
_entity.id
_entity.type
_entity.pdbx_description
1 polymer ?
#
loop_
_entity_poly.entity_id
_entity_poly.type
_entity_poly.pdbx_seq_one_letter_code
_entity_poly.pdbx_strand_id
1 'polypeptide(L)'
;MDELTRQLQRREFLKLAAAAGATVGLGAFLAACSSAGATAAPATAAAGSSAASAAPATAAASQAAAATPGPTGTFNWLTWGDHWYQAEMDKIAADIGIKANITSFSDNIDAYTKIQQVGGQVDLVSGDALWVPHYYESQLIDPFDINSLKVASQLFPIAREFKIWSSPAGYLGYPNGWAPIQITYDPAHVTPGADSWQLLLDPKYKKRVVVEDQPVEVMAYMGKAAGVADPYNMTDAEIAQAKALLVQLKPNILRLAPQATDTVAALKNGEAWIATINLGADTSVMDQGGPKLTTFTPKEGSIGWMDSEMLVHGGANENLLMPFLEVHEQAEYVAANFMINRRPLFNEQAYKLLINQGQQELADHLLFNKPETVNTMTLKGPGTSTQKVIAAFNDVFGS
;
A
#
# COMPACT_ATOMS: atom_id res chain seq x y z
N MET A 1 -21.08 2.99 -17.18
CA MET A 1 -19.62 3.05 -17.40
C MET A 1 -19.19 4.08 -18.46
N ASP A 2 -19.98 4.36 -19.49
CA ASP A 2 -19.59 5.30 -20.57
C ASP A 2 -19.53 6.80 -20.18
N GLU A 3 -20.15 7.21 -19.10
CA GLU A 3 -20.25 8.64 -18.74
C GLU A 3 -19.07 9.11 -17.88
N LEU A 4 -18.50 8.22 -17.08
CA LEU A 4 -17.30 8.52 -16.25
C LEU A 4 -16.07 8.69 -17.14
N THR A 5 -15.92 7.84 -18.13
CA THR A 5 -14.79 7.85 -19.08
C THR A 5 -14.80 9.09 -19.98
N ARG A 6 -15.99 9.64 -20.28
CA ARG A 6 -16.13 10.88 -21.07
C ARG A 6 -15.90 12.15 -20.27
N GLN A 7 -16.15 12.15 -18.97
CA GLN A 7 -15.99 13.35 -18.12
C GLN A 7 -14.55 13.57 -17.66
N LEU A 8 -13.75 12.51 -17.58
CA LEU A 8 -12.30 12.62 -17.32
C LEU A 8 -11.52 12.83 -18.63
N GLN A 9 -11.88 13.86 -19.40
CA GLN A 9 -11.05 14.25 -20.53
C GLN A 9 -9.67 14.68 -19.99
N ARG A 10 -8.60 14.17 -20.63
CA ARG A 10 -7.17 14.40 -20.33
C ARG A 10 -6.83 15.82 -19.86
N ARG A 11 -7.54 16.83 -20.36
CA ARG A 11 -7.36 18.26 -20.02
C ARG A 11 -7.92 18.67 -18.66
N GLU A 12 -8.98 18.06 -18.18
CA GLU A 12 -9.63 18.39 -16.92
C GLU A 12 -8.88 17.72 -15.75
N PHE A 13 -8.43 16.47 -15.96
CA PHE A 13 -7.61 15.74 -15.00
C PHE A 13 -6.23 16.38 -14.80
N LEU A 14 -5.59 16.85 -15.88
CA LEU A 14 -4.31 17.57 -15.79
C LEU A 14 -4.41 18.92 -15.06
N LYS A 15 -5.57 19.57 -15.07
CA LYS A 15 -5.80 20.78 -14.26
C LYS A 15 -5.89 20.44 -12.76
N LEU A 16 -6.40 19.27 -12.42
CA LEU A 16 -6.49 18.80 -11.05
C LEU A 16 -5.09 18.47 -10.48
N ALA A 17 -4.27 17.79 -11.26
CA ALA A 17 -2.90 17.43 -10.90
C ALA A 17 -2.02 18.71 -10.72
N ALA A 18 -2.24 19.74 -11.53
CA ALA A 18 -1.52 21.02 -11.41
C ALA A 18 -1.93 21.82 -10.16
N ALA A 19 -3.14 21.63 -9.64
CA ALA A 19 -3.61 22.31 -8.43
C ALA A 19 -3.12 21.65 -7.14
N ALA A 20 -2.87 20.32 -7.16
CA ALA A 20 -2.38 19.55 -6.01
C ALA A 20 -0.84 19.50 -5.90
N GLY A 21 -0.11 19.81 -6.99
CA GLY A 21 1.33 19.57 -7.14
C GLY A 21 2.27 20.78 -7.03
N ALA A 22 1.82 21.94 -6.55
CA ALA A 22 2.57 23.18 -6.66
C ALA A 22 3.52 23.49 -5.51
N THR A 23 4.17 22.53 -4.86
CA THR A 23 5.36 22.81 -4.03
C THR A 23 6.16 21.57 -3.66
N VAL A 24 6.91 20.93 -4.58
CA VAL A 24 8.24 20.35 -4.26
C VAL A 24 9.05 20.21 -5.54
N GLY A 25 10.27 20.77 -5.51
CA GLY A 25 11.11 21.05 -6.64
C GLY A 25 11.51 19.86 -7.54
N LEU A 26 11.30 20.05 -8.81
CA LEU A 26 12.00 19.37 -9.90
C LEU A 26 13.48 19.84 -9.92
N GLY A 27 14.34 19.15 -9.17
CA GLY A 27 15.75 19.60 -9.08
C GLY A 27 16.81 18.52 -8.85
N ALA A 28 16.48 17.25 -8.84
CA ALA A 28 17.44 16.22 -8.43
C ALA A 28 17.72 15.06 -9.43
N PHE A 29 17.26 15.11 -10.67
CA PHE A 29 17.38 13.99 -11.60
C PHE A 29 18.50 14.09 -12.66
N LEU A 30 19.39 15.10 -12.58
CA LEU A 30 20.46 15.28 -13.59
C LEU A 30 21.83 15.54 -12.98
N ALA A 31 22.37 14.66 -12.12
CA ALA A 31 23.80 14.71 -11.78
C ALA A 31 24.30 13.43 -11.12
N ALA A 32 24.48 12.36 -11.89
CA ALA A 32 25.35 11.25 -11.50
C ALA A 32 25.91 10.52 -12.71
N CYS A 33 26.64 11.25 -13.56
CA CYS A 33 27.60 10.68 -14.51
C CYS A 33 28.81 11.60 -14.55
N SER A 34 29.85 11.29 -13.80
CA SER A 34 31.25 11.41 -14.23
C SER A 34 32.24 11.37 -13.06
N SER A 35 33.20 10.53 -13.22
CA SER A 35 34.64 10.56 -12.91
C SER A 35 35.08 9.27 -12.19
N ALA A 36 35.70 8.35 -12.86
CA ALA A 36 37.06 8.24 -13.38
C ALA A 36 38.16 8.17 -12.30
N GLY A 37 38.75 6.92 -12.19
CA GLY A 37 40.18 6.74 -12.19
C GLY A 37 40.90 6.63 -10.87
N ALA A 38 41.45 5.44 -10.59
CA ALA A 38 42.89 5.29 -10.38
C ALA A 38 43.28 3.86 -10.02
N THR A 39 44.10 3.33 -10.86
CA THR A 39 45.08 2.25 -10.81
C THR A 39 45.75 1.93 -9.47
N ALA A 40 45.95 0.62 -9.22
CA ALA A 40 47.27 0.03 -8.94
C ALA A 40 47.20 -1.51 -8.86
N ALA A 41 48.14 -2.15 -9.55
CA ALA A 41 48.47 -3.57 -9.59
C ALA A 41 49.62 -3.87 -8.62
N PRO A 42 50.28 -5.05 -8.74
CA PRO A 42 49.92 -6.38 -8.21
C PRO A 42 51.00 -6.92 -7.25
N ALA A 43 50.75 -8.04 -6.59
CA ALA A 43 51.83 -8.80 -5.97
C ALA A 43 51.59 -10.31 -6.07
N THR A 44 52.60 -10.93 -6.52
CA THR A 44 52.95 -12.27 -6.96
C THR A 44 52.90 -13.39 -5.91
N ALA A 45 52.46 -14.55 -6.37
CA ALA A 45 52.95 -15.93 -6.24
C ALA A 45 53.60 -16.46 -4.97
N ALA A 46 53.16 -17.65 -4.56
CA ALA A 46 54.07 -18.80 -4.39
C ALA A 46 53.30 -20.13 -4.33
N ALA A 47 53.83 -21.08 -5.07
CA ALA A 47 53.35 -22.45 -5.23
C ALA A 47 53.80 -23.36 -4.07
N GLY A 48 53.04 -24.39 -3.78
CA GLY A 48 53.43 -25.51 -2.92
C GLY A 48 52.62 -26.74 -3.26
N SER A 49 53.25 -27.67 -3.98
CA SER A 49 52.75 -29.00 -4.36
C SER A 49 52.91 -29.99 -3.23
N SER A 50 51.92 -30.86 -3.00
CA SER A 50 52.21 -32.28 -2.68
C SER A 50 50.99 -33.15 -2.99
N ALA A 51 51.27 -34.17 -3.77
CA ALA A 51 50.38 -35.23 -4.21
C ALA A 51 50.21 -36.29 -3.12
N ALA A 52 48.99 -36.81 -2.96
CA ALA A 52 48.77 -38.15 -2.45
C ALA A 52 47.54 -38.76 -3.15
N SER A 53 47.85 -39.90 -3.77
CA SER A 53 46.97 -40.79 -4.51
C SER A 53 46.08 -41.57 -3.58
N ALA A 54 44.76 -41.67 -3.85
CA ALA A 54 43.92 -42.80 -3.44
C ALA A 54 42.78 -43.01 -4.44
N ALA A 55 42.56 -44.27 -4.78
CA ALA A 55 41.75 -44.79 -5.87
C ALA A 55 40.24 -44.75 -5.63
N PRO A 56 39.37 -45.08 -6.63
CA PRO A 56 38.05 -44.52 -6.80
C PRO A 56 36.96 -45.35 -6.12
N ALA A 57 36.05 -44.64 -5.45
CA ALA A 57 34.74 -45.18 -5.12
C ALA A 57 33.71 -44.57 -6.07
N THR A 58 33.18 -45.37 -6.97
CA THR A 58 32.06 -45.03 -7.85
C THR A 58 30.79 -44.87 -7.02
N ALA A 59 30.49 -43.62 -6.66
CA ALA A 59 29.16 -43.23 -6.25
C ALA A 59 28.52 -42.49 -7.44
N ALA A 60 27.44 -43.07 -7.97
CA ALA A 60 26.63 -42.43 -8.99
C ALA A 60 26.02 -41.14 -8.36
N ALA A 61 26.68 -40.04 -8.60
CA ALA A 61 26.10 -38.73 -8.32
C ALA A 61 25.00 -38.49 -9.34
N SER A 62 23.77 -38.55 -8.89
CA SER A 62 22.63 -37.94 -9.59
C SER A 62 22.97 -36.47 -9.82
N GLN A 63 23.35 -36.12 -11.05
CA GLN A 63 23.46 -34.73 -11.46
C GLN A 63 22.07 -34.14 -11.41
N ALA A 64 21.77 -33.42 -10.31
CA ALA A 64 20.70 -32.44 -10.32
C ALA A 64 21.04 -31.49 -11.48
N ALA A 65 20.17 -31.42 -12.49
CA ALA A 65 20.29 -30.46 -13.56
C ALA A 65 20.45 -29.08 -12.94
N ALA A 66 21.56 -28.41 -13.22
CA ALA A 66 21.75 -27.04 -12.79
C ALA A 66 20.60 -26.20 -13.37
N ALA A 67 19.76 -25.65 -12.51
CA ALA A 67 18.71 -24.76 -12.95
C ALA A 67 19.37 -23.61 -13.73
N THR A 68 18.85 -23.33 -14.92
CA THR A 68 19.27 -22.16 -15.68
C THR A 68 19.11 -20.93 -14.80
N PRO A 69 20.14 -20.08 -14.62
CA PRO A 69 19.99 -18.87 -13.83
C PRO A 69 18.80 -18.04 -14.38
N GLY A 70 17.90 -17.60 -13.49
CA GLY A 70 16.81 -16.71 -13.87
C GLY A 70 17.32 -15.35 -14.36
N PRO A 71 16.44 -14.51 -14.90
CA PRO A 71 16.82 -13.15 -15.29
C PRO A 71 17.31 -12.36 -14.06
N THR A 72 18.33 -11.51 -14.27
CA THR A 72 18.87 -10.61 -13.23
C THR A 72 18.84 -9.18 -13.74
N GLY A 73 18.74 -8.23 -12.83
CA GLY A 73 18.71 -6.81 -13.21
C GLY A 73 18.06 -5.92 -12.18
N THR A 74 17.67 -4.74 -12.61
CA THR A 74 17.00 -3.74 -11.77
C THR A 74 15.75 -3.25 -12.49
N PHE A 75 14.62 -3.19 -11.75
CA PHE A 75 13.35 -2.64 -12.22
C PHE A 75 12.92 -1.46 -11.33
N ASN A 76 11.99 -0.65 -11.82
CA ASN A 76 11.47 0.53 -11.13
C ASN A 76 10.07 0.23 -10.58
N TRP A 77 9.92 0.34 -9.26
CA TRP A 77 8.66 0.09 -8.56
C TRP A 77 8.11 1.37 -7.93
N LEU A 78 6.93 1.77 -8.37
CA LEU A 78 6.17 2.85 -7.77
C LEU A 78 5.16 2.25 -6.78
N THR A 79 5.36 2.44 -5.46
CA THR A 79 4.64 1.69 -4.43
C THR A 79 4.38 2.48 -3.15
N TRP A 80 3.52 1.93 -2.30
CA TRP A 80 3.33 2.38 -0.93
C TRP A 80 4.55 2.06 -0.06
N GLY A 81 4.78 2.87 0.99
CA GLY A 81 5.93 2.71 1.87
C GLY A 81 5.89 1.44 2.74
N ASP A 82 4.73 0.82 2.89
CA ASP A 82 4.49 -0.37 3.71
C ASP A 82 4.37 -1.68 2.90
N HIS A 83 4.56 -1.64 1.58
CA HIS A 83 4.58 -2.84 0.73
C HIS A 83 5.91 -3.59 0.78
N TRP A 84 6.94 -2.99 1.28
CA TRP A 84 8.30 -3.52 1.30
C TRP A 84 9.06 -3.17 2.59
N TYR A 85 10.21 -3.80 2.80
CA TYR A 85 11.18 -3.41 3.82
C TYR A 85 12.60 -3.73 3.34
N GLN A 86 13.60 -2.97 3.80
CA GLN A 86 14.94 -3.00 3.22
C GLN A 86 15.61 -4.38 3.28
N ALA A 87 15.50 -5.08 4.41
CA ALA A 87 16.13 -6.40 4.55
C ALA A 87 15.56 -7.46 3.57
N GLU A 88 14.27 -7.34 3.20
CA GLU A 88 13.67 -8.17 2.16
C GLU A 88 14.27 -7.86 0.79
N MET A 89 14.33 -6.58 0.41
CA MET A 89 14.89 -6.17 -0.88
C MET A 89 16.35 -6.60 -1.02
N ASP A 90 17.13 -6.47 0.03
CA ASP A 90 18.53 -6.92 0.07
C ASP A 90 18.64 -8.44 -0.11
N LYS A 91 17.73 -9.19 0.55
CA LYS A 91 17.71 -10.66 0.45
C LYS A 91 17.27 -11.13 -0.94
N ILE A 92 16.22 -10.57 -1.51
CA ILE A 92 15.77 -10.87 -2.87
C ILE A 92 16.89 -10.59 -3.87
N ALA A 93 17.57 -9.45 -3.75
CA ALA A 93 18.70 -9.10 -4.59
C ALA A 93 19.85 -10.11 -4.47
N ALA A 94 20.12 -10.63 -3.27
CA ALA A 94 21.15 -11.65 -3.05
C ALA A 94 20.75 -13.02 -3.60
N ASP A 95 19.49 -13.43 -3.43
CA ASP A 95 19.00 -14.76 -3.75
C ASP A 95 18.77 -14.95 -5.26
N ILE A 96 18.20 -13.96 -5.95
CA ILE A 96 17.80 -14.07 -7.36
C ILE A 96 18.41 -12.98 -8.27
N GLY A 97 19.22 -12.07 -7.74
CA GLY A 97 19.89 -11.03 -8.54
C GLY A 97 18.96 -9.95 -9.10
N ILE A 98 17.73 -9.84 -8.59
CA ILE A 98 16.76 -8.82 -8.99
C ILE A 98 16.71 -7.73 -7.93
N LYS A 99 16.82 -6.46 -8.36
CA LYS A 99 16.77 -5.28 -7.49
C LYS A 99 15.57 -4.40 -7.86
N ALA A 100 14.94 -3.80 -6.87
CA ALA A 100 13.90 -2.80 -7.06
C ALA A 100 14.45 -1.40 -6.76
N ASN A 101 14.31 -0.47 -7.70
CA ASN A 101 14.40 0.97 -7.43
C ASN A 101 13.02 1.44 -6.99
N ILE A 102 12.88 1.77 -5.72
CA ILE A 102 11.58 2.07 -5.12
C ILE A 102 11.35 3.57 -5.08
N THR A 103 10.19 3.99 -5.55
CA THR A 103 9.66 5.35 -5.42
C THR A 103 8.30 5.27 -4.74
N SER A 104 8.10 6.04 -3.68
CA SER A 104 6.80 6.11 -3.00
C SER A 104 5.93 7.23 -3.56
N PHE A 105 4.63 7.09 -3.38
CA PHE A 105 3.62 8.08 -3.72
C PHE A 105 2.73 8.39 -2.50
N SER A 106 1.98 9.49 -2.57
CA SER A 106 1.15 9.97 -1.46
C SER A 106 -0.27 9.41 -1.49
N ASP A 107 -0.82 9.21 -2.69
CA ASP A 107 -2.16 8.68 -2.92
C ASP A 107 -2.29 8.11 -4.34
N ASN A 108 -3.41 7.43 -4.62
CA ASN A 108 -3.64 6.81 -5.92
C ASN A 108 -3.73 7.81 -7.09
N ILE A 109 -4.15 9.04 -6.86
CA ILE A 109 -4.20 10.08 -7.90
C ILE A 109 -2.79 10.47 -8.31
N ASP A 110 -1.89 10.63 -7.33
CA ASP A 110 -0.46 10.89 -7.55
C ASP A 110 0.19 9.74 -8.33
N ALA A 111 -0.03 8.48 -7.90
CA ALA A 111 0.49 7.31 -8.60
C ALA A 111 -0.01 7.22 -10.05
N TYR A 112 -1.32 7.33 -10.25
CA TYR A 112 -1.95 7.29 -11.57
C TYR A 112 -1.41 8.39 -12.50
N THR A 113 -1.28 9.61 -11.98
CA THR A 113 -0.75 10.75 -12.74
C THR A 113 0.71 10.54 -13.12
N LYS A 114 1.54 10.03 -12.20
CA LYS A 114 2.93 9.69 -12.47
C LYS A 114 3.05 8.67 -13.60
N ILE A 115 2.29 7.57 -13.53
CA ILE A 115 2.31 6.56 -14.59
C ILE A 115 1.89 7.15 -15.95
N GLN A 116 0.88 8.02 -16.01
CA GLN A 116 0.51 8.71 -17.25
C GLN A 116 1.63 9.61 -17.82
N GLN A 117 2.45 10.19 -16.96
CA GLN A 117 3.51 11.12 -17.37
C GLN A 117 4.79 10.39 -17.78
N VAL A 118 5.18 9.34 -17.07
CA VAL A 118 6.48 8.69 -17.25
C VAL A 118 6.39 7.34 -17.95
N GLY A 119 5.20 6.73 -18.04
CA GLY A 119 4.94 5.48 -18.76
C GLY A 119 5.95 4.39 -18.43
N GLY A 120 6.56 3.82 -19.45
CA GLY A 120 7.51 2.71 -19.35
C GLY A 120 8.83 2.97 -18.60
N GLN A 121 8.97 4.12 -17.91
CA GLN A 121 10.05 4.32 -16.93
C GLN A 121 9.75 3.69 -15.57
N VAL A 122 8.51 3.26 -15.34
CA VAL A 122 8.08 2.45 -14.19
C VAL A 122 7.71 1.07 -14.71
N ASP A 123 8.08 0.03 -14.02
CA ASP A 123 7.85 -1.35 -14.43
C ASP A 123 6.72 -2.00 -13.62
N LEU A 124 6.64 -1.71 -12.32
CA LEU A 124 5.63 -2.22 -11.40
C LEU A 124 4.98 -1.05 -10.66
N VAL A 125 3.66 -1.09 -10.48
CA VAL A 125 2.94 -0.09 -9.69
C VAL A 125 1.97 -0.76 -8.72
N SER A 126 1.99 -0.31 -7.46
CA SER A 126 0.97 -0.69 -6.47
C SER A 126 -0.21 0.25 -6.53
N GLY A 127 -1.40 -0.23 -6.17
CA GLY A 127 -2.57 0.64 -6.08
C GLY A 127 -3.80 -0.05 -5.52
N ASP A 128 -4.73 0.78 -5.04
CA ASP A 128 -6.02 0.31 -4.52
C ASP A 128 -6.85 -0.36 -5.62
N ALA A 129 -7.55 -1.42 -5.27
CA ALA A 129 -8.27 -2.28 -6.21
C ALA A 129 -9.26 -1.54 -7.12
N LEU A 130 -9.95 -0.50 -6.63
CA LEU A 130 -10.90 0.26 -7.46
C LEU A 130 -10.21 1.12 -8.52
N TRP A 131 -8.90 1.33 -8.42
CA TRP A 131 -8.11 2.02 -9.46
C TRP A 131 -7.65 1.08 -10.57
N VAL A 132 -7.57 -0.24 -10.32
CA VAL A 132 -7.09 -1.22 -11.29
C VAL A 132 -7.84 -1.15 -12.64
N PRO A 133 -9.19 -1.10 -12.68
CA PRO A 133 -9.91 -0.93 -13.93
C PRO A 133 -9.56 0.36 -14.68
N HIS A 134 -9.30 1.46 -13.96
CA HIS A 134 -8.93 2.75 -14.58
C HIS A 134 -7.54 2.70 -15.21
N TYR A 135 -6.57 2.05 -14.56
CA TYR A 135 -5.26 1.80 -15.15
C TYR A 135 -5.38 0.98 -16.43
N TYR A 136 -6.19 -0.08 -16.40
CA TYR A 136 -6.37 -0.98 -17.55
C TYR A 136 -7.12 -0.32 -18.72
N GLU A 137 -8.22 0.36 -18.46
CA GLU A 137 -8.99 1.11 -19.46
C GLU A 137 -8.17 2.22 -20.12
N SER A 138 -7.23 2.79 -19.39
CA SER A 138 -6.28 3.79 -19.88
C SER A 138 -5.04 3.20 -20.56
N GLN A 139 -4.97 1.87 -20.69
CA GLN A 139 -3.84 1.15 -21.29
C GLN A 139 -2.49 1.43 -20.59
N LEU A 140 -2.52 1.59 -19.26
CA LEU A 140 -1.35 1.88 -18.45
C LEU A 140 -0.75 0.62 -17.79
N ILE A 141 -1.50 -0.49 -17.77
CA ILE A 141 -1.07 -1.78 -17.21
C ILE A 141 -1.40 -2.92 -18.15
N ASP A 142 -0.63 -3.99 -18.04
CA ASP A 142 -0.81 -5.20 -18.81
C ASP A 142 -1.38 -6.35 -17.96
N PRO A 143 -2.31 -7.16 -18.52
CA PRO A 143 -2.79 -8.35 -17.86
C PRO A 143 -1.72 -9.45 -17.86
N PHE A 144 -1.75 -10.32 -16.85
CA PHE A 144 -0.85 -11.47 -16.75
C PHE A 144 -1.60 -12.75 -16.31
N ASP A 145 -0.99 -13.90 -16.53
CA ASP A 145 -1.50 -15.17 -16.02
C ASP A 145 -1.01 -15.39 -14.57
N ILE A 146 -1.88 -15.18 -13.60
CA ILE A 146 -1.57 -15.39 -12.18
C ILE A 146 -1.20 -16.87 -11.88
N ASN A 147 -1.67 -17.83 -12.69
CA ASN A 147 -1.37 -19.25 -12.46
C ASN A 147 0.06 -19.61 -12.91
N SER A 148 0.75 -18.72 -13.62
CA SER A 148 2.18 -18.88 -13.89
C SER A 148 3.04 -18.66 -12.64
N LEU A 149 2.48 -18.00 -11.61
CA LEU A 149 3.10 -17.80 -10.30
C LEU A 149 2.69 -18.93 -9.35
N LYS A 150 3.66 -19.75 -8.91
CA LYS A 150 3.40 -20.82 -7.93
C LYS A 150 2.95 -20.25 -6.58
N VAL A 151 3.49 -19.09 -6.21
CA VAL A 151 3.16 -18.37 -4.99
C VAL A 151 1.68 -17.98 -4.94
N ALA A 152 1.00 -17.82 -6.06
CA ALA A 152 -0.42 -17.52 -6.11
C ALA A 152 -1.30 -18.65 -5.50
N SER A 153 -0.76 -19.88 -5.37
CA SER A 153 -1.42 -20.97 -4.64
C SER A 153 -1.47 -20.74 -3.13
N GLN A 154 -0.69 -19.79 -2.61
CA GLN A 154 -0.64 -19.41 -1.20
C GLN A 154 -1.69 -18.34 -0.83
N LEU A 155 -2.35 -17.73 -1.82
CA LEU A 155 -3.39 -16.74 -1.59
C LEU A 155 -4.62 -17.37 -0.90
N PHE A 156 -5.27 -16.59 -0.05
CA PHE A 156 -6.63 -16.91 0.39
C PHE A 156 -7.54 -17.08 -0.82
N PRO A 157 -8.42 -18.10 -0.86
CA PRO A 157 -9.30 -18.34 -2.02
C PRO A 157 -10.10 -17.11 -2.44
N ILE A 158 -10.64 -16.36 -1.47
CA ILE A 158 -11.43 -15.15 -1.73
C ILE A 158 -10.66 -14.09 -2.53
N ALA A 159 -9.34 -13.96 -2.33
CA ALA A 159 -8.52 -12.98 -3.05
C ALA A 159 -8.50 -13.25 -4.56
N ARG A 160 -8.65 -14.52 -4.96
CA ARG A 160 -8.71 -14.94 -6.36
C ARG A 160 -10.11 -14.80 -6.98
N GLU A 161 -11.14 -14.63 -6.16
CA GLU A 161 -12.54 -14.55 -6.59
C GLU A 161 -12.97 -13.12 -6.91
N PHE A 162 -12.25 -12.10 -6.43
CA PHE A 162 -12.57 -10.70 -6.70
C PHE A 162 -12.41 -10.37 -8.18
N LYS A 163 -13.51 -9.91 -8.79
CA LYS A 163 -13.54 -9.58 -10.21
C LYS A 163 -12.80 -8.30 -10.58
N ILE A 164 -12.53 -7.47 -9.59
CA ILE A 164 -11.98 -6.13 -9.80
C ILE A 164 -10.57 -6.13 -10.42
N TRP A 165 -9.77 -7.14 -10.14
CA TRP A 165 -8.45 -7.31 -10.74
C TRP A 165 -8.36 -8.44 -11.77
N SER A 166 -9.47 -8.77 -12.41
CA SER A 166 -9.49 -9.75 -13.49
C SER A 166 -10.16 -9.20 -14.75
N SER A 167 -9.68 -9.64 -15.89
CA SER A 167 -10.22 -9.34 -17.21
C SER A 167 -10.31 -10.61 -18.05
N PRO A 168 -10.95 -10.58 -19.23
CA PRO A 168 -10.89 -11.69 -20.16
C PRO A 168 -9.49 -12.04 -20.65
N ALA A 169 -8.54 -11.09 -20.58
CA ALA A 169 -7.14 -11.27 -21.00
C ALA A 169 -6.23 -11.82 -19.88
N GLY A 170 -6.70 -11.84 -18.62
CA GLY A 170 -5.92 -12.30 -17.47
C GLY A 170 -6.15 -11.43 -16.23
N TYR A 171 -5.28 -11.60 -15.24
CA TYR A 171 -5.27 -10.77 -14.04
C TYR A 171 -4.63 -9.42 -14.33
N LEU A 172 -5.20 -8.38 -13.76
CA LEU A 172 -4.75 -6.99 -13.91
C LEU A 172 -3.85 -6.54 -12.75
N GLY A 173 -3.89 -7.27 -11.64
CA GLY A 173 -3.07 -7.00 -10.47
C GLY A 173 -2.95 -8.25 -9.60
N TYR A 174 -1.78 -8.43 -8.96
CA TYR A 174 -1.59 -9.46 -7.96
C TYR A 174 -2.19 -8.98 -6.63
N PRO A 175 -3.11 -9.72 -6.00
CA PRO A 175 -3.70 -9.33 -4.73
C PRO A 175 -2.64 -9.24 -3.63
N ASN A 176 -2.43 -8.07 -3.02
CA ASN A 176 -1.41 -7.87 -2.00
C ASN A 176 -2.00 -7.86 -0.58
N GLY A 177 -2.78 -6.85 -0.21
CA GLY A 177 -3.30 -6.74 1.14
C GLY A 177 -4.62 -5.98 1.25
N TRP A 178 -5.12 -5.85 2.47
CA TRP A 178 -6.34 -5.07 2.76
C TRP A 178 -6.32 -4.51 4.17
N ALA A 179 -7.05 -3.42 4.43
CA ALA A 179 -7.44 -3.04 5.79
C ALA A 179 -8.66 -2.13 5.82
N PRO A 180 -9.46 -2.18 6.91
CA PRO A 180 -10.39 -1.11 7.23
C PRO A 180 -9.66 0.10 7.81
N ILE A 181 -10.16 1.30 7.52
CA ILE A 181 -9.88 2.50 8.31
C ILE A 181 -10.79 2.47 9.54
N GLN A 182 -10.19 2.66 10.69
CA GLN A 182 -10.86 2.56 11.97
C GLN A 182 -10.68 3.85 12.77
N ILE A 183 -11.42 3.96 13.86
CA ILE A 183 -11.16 4.97 14.88
C ILE A 183 -10.34 4.32 15.99
N THR A 184 -9.16 4.88 16.23
CA THR A 184 -8.28 4.50 17.35
C THR A 184 -8.27 5.62 18.37
N TYR A 185 -8.38 5.30 19.67
CA TYR A 185 -8.42 6.29 20.73
C TYR A 185 -7.72 5.83 22.02
N ASP A 186 -7.32 6.79 22.83
CA ASP A 186 -6.77 6.57 24.17
C ASP A 186 -7.91 6.48 25.20
N PRO A 187 -8.17 5.30 25.80
CA PRO A 187 -9.24 5.11 26.77
C PRO A 187 -9.02 5.86 28.11
N ALA A 188 -7.80 6.35 28.37
CA ALA A 188 -7.56 7.21 29.54
C ALA A 188 -8.18 8.60 29.38
N HIS A 189 -8.43 9.04 28.15
CA HIS A 189 -8.94 10.38 27.84
C HIS A 189 -10.28 10.37 27.11
N VAL A 190 -10.65 9.25 26.49
CA VAL A 190 -11.82 9.13 25.62
C VAL A 190 -12.76 8.06 26.15
N THR A 191 -14.03 8.45 26.38
CA THR A 191 -15.11 7.50 26.64
C THR A 191 -16.14 7.67 25.53
N PRO A 192 -16.14 6.79 24.52
CA PRO A 192 -17.11 6.86 23.43
C PRO A 192 -18.51 6.51 23.92
N GLY A 193 -19.52 7.25 23.44
CA GLY A 193 -20.91 6.93 23.70
C GLY A 193 -21.43 5.77 22.84
N ALA A 194 -20.86 5.60 21.65
CA ALA A 194 -21.12 4.52 20.70
C ALA A 194 -19.97 4.43 19.70
N ASP A 195 -19.78 3.26 19.09
CA ASP A 195 -18.82 3.04 18.02
C ASP A 195 -19.31 3.69 16.72
N SER A 196 -18.97 4.96 16.52
CA SER A 196 -19.52 5.80 15.46
C SER A 196 -18.51 6.85 14.99
N TRP A 197 -18.54 7.21 13.70
CA TRP A 197 -17.82 8.36 13.16
C TRP A 197 -18.17 9.67 13.87
N GLN A 198 -19.35 9.77 14.49
CA GLN A 198 -19.79 10.93 15.29
C GLN A 198 -18.86 11.21 16.48
N LEU A 199 -18.07 10.24 16.96
CA LEU A 199 -17.07 10.46 18.01
C LEU A 199 -16.10 11.58 17.66
N LEU A 200 -15.73 11.70 16.39
CA LEU A 200 -14.80 12.72 15.90
C LEU A 200 -15.33 14.14 16.09
N LEU A 201 -16.66 14.30 16.17
CA LEU A 201 -17.36 15.59 16.19
C LEU A 201 -17.62 16.12 17.61
N ASP A 202 -17.39 15.31 18.66
CA ASP A 202 -17.65 15.70 20.05
C ASP A 202 -16.74 16.88 20.46
N PRO A 203 -17.29 18.07 20.78
CA PRO A 203 -16.50 19.28 21.04
C PRO A 203 -15.60 19.19 22.27
N LYS A 204 -15.78 18.18 23.14
CA LYS A 204 -14.87 17.93 24.27
C LYS A 204 -13.46 17.51 23.84
N TYR A 205 -13.30 17.03 22.59
CA TYR A 205 -12.01 16.61 22.03
C TYR A 205 -11.33 17.69 21.19
N LYS A 206 -11.59 18.97 21.48
CA LYS A 206 -10.99 20.10 20.79
C LYS A 206 -9.46 19.99 20.73
N LYS A 207 -8.89 20.04 19.50
CA LYS A 207 -7.44 19.88 19.25
C LYS A 207 -6.86 18.57 19.76
N ARG A 208 -7.65 17.48 19.71
CA ARG A 208 -7.22 16.13 20.13
C ARG A 208 -7.47 15.04 19.09
N VAL A 209 -7.97 15.41 17.91
CA VAL A 209 -8.24 14.49 16.80
C VAL A 209 -7.16 14.67 15.74
N VAL A 210 -6.62 13.57 15.25
CA VAL A 210 -5.77 13.53 14.03
C VAL A 210 -6.50 12.73 12.96
N VAL A 211 -6.56 13.29 11.76
CA VAL A 211 -7.01 12.61 10.55
C VAL A 211 -5.93 12.71 9.49
N GLU A 212 -5.88 11.76 8.57
CA GLU A 212 -4.95 11.81 7.44
C GLU A 212 -5.26 13.02 6.53
N ASP A 213 -4.22 13.60 5.91
CA ASP A 213 -4.36 14.68 4.93
C ASP A 213 -4.76 14.13 3.56
N GLN A 214 -5.92 13.51 3.53
CA GLN A 214 -6.54 12.92 2.34
C GLN A 214 -7.97 13.46 2.19
N PRO A 215 -8.17 14.54 1.42
CA PRO A 215 -9.46 15.23 1.32
C PRO A 215 -10.64 14.33 0.98
N VAL A 216 -10.46 13.40 0.03
CA VAL A 216 -11.52 12.48 -0.40
C VAL A 216 -11.93 11.55 0.73
N GLU A 217 -10.94 11.01 1.46
CA GLU A 217 -11.17 10.07 2.55
C GLU A 217 -11.84 10.74 3.75
N VAL A 218 -11.36 11.93 4.12
CA VAL A 218 -11.98 12.70 5.22
C VAL A 218 -13.43 13.06 4.91
N MET A 219 -13.70 13.43 3.65
CA MET A 219 -15.08 13.68 3.22
C MET A 219 -15.92 12.39 3.21
N ALA A 220 -15.31 11.24 2.89
CA ALA A 220 -15.98 9.95 2.95
C ALA A 220 -16.34 9.56 4.40
N TYR A 221 -15.46 9.81 5.38
CA TYR A 221 -15.79 9.63 6.81
C TYR A 221 -16.97 10.51 7.23
N MET A 222 -16.98 11.76 6.79
CA MET A 222 -18.09 12.67 7.07
C MET A 222 -19.39 12.26 6.36
N GLY A 223 -19.28 11.72 5.14
CA GLY A 223 -20.42 11.12 4.43
C GLY A 223 -21.00 9.94 5.21
N LYS A 224 -20.16 9.01 5.67
CA LYS A 224 -20.61 7.90 6.53
C LYS A 224 -21.24 8.39 7.82
N ALA A 225 -20.63 9.38 8.49
CA ALA A 225 -21.20 10.02 9.68
C ALA A 225 -22.57 10.67 9.44
N ALA A 226 -22.82 11.12 8.20
CA ALA A 226 -24.11 11.66 7.76
C ALA A 226 -25.12 10.57 7.32
N GLY A 227 -24.72 9.29 7.29
CA GLY A 227 -25.56 8.19 6.85
C GLY A 227 -25.56 7.96 5.34
N VAL A 228 -24.59 8.52 4.59
CA VAL A 228 -24.44 8.32 3.15
C VAL A 228 -24.00 6.88 2.87
N ALA A 229 -24.72 6.19 2.00
CA ALA A 229 -24.43 4.81 1.66
C ALA A 229 -23.13 4.68 0.83
N ASP A 230 -22.98 5.50 -0.21
CA ASP A 230 -21.81 5.55 -1.10
C ASP A 230 -21.13 6.93 -1.03
N PRO A 231 -20.11 7.10 -0.18
CA PRO A 231 -19.46 8.38 0.03
C PRO A 231 -18.53 8.82 -1.11
N TYR A 232 -18.24 7.95 -2.09
CA TYR A 232 -17.45 8.29 -3.27
C TYR A 232 -18.31 8.81 -4.44
N ASN A 233 -19.63 8.59 -4.38
CA ASN A 233 -20.59 9.01 -5.40
C ASN A 233 -21.70 9.90 -4.81
N MET A 234 -21.33 10.81 -3.90
CA MET A 234 -22.27 11.71 -3.22
C MET A 234 -22.95 12.69 -4.18
N THR A 235 -24.25 12.90 -3.96
CA THR A 235 -25.00 14.02 -4.54
C THR A 235 -24.54 15.35 -3.93
N ASP A 236 -24.91 16.48 -4.57
CA ASP A 236 -24.57 17.81 -4.03
C ASP A 236 -25.18 18.05 -2.64
N ALA A 237 -26.36 17.49 -2.35
CA ALA A 237 -27.00 17.56 -1.03
C ALA A 237 -26.23 16.77 0.02
N GLU A 238 -25.76 15.57 -0.30
CA GLU A 238 -24.93 14.73 0.58
C GLU A 238 -23.56 15.35 0.82
N ILE A 239 -22.93 15.94 -0.21
CA ILE A 239 -21.68 16.70 -0.06
C ILE A 239 -21.88 17.88 0.90
N ALA A 240 -23.00 18.61 0.78
CA ALA A 240 -23.30 19.71 1.70
C ALA A 240 -23.48 19.23 3.15
N GLN A 241 -24.12 18.07 3.36
CA GLN A 241 -24.24 17.46 4.69
C GLN A 241 -22.89 17.03 5.25
N ALA A 242 -22.07 16.32 4.46
CA ALA A 242 -20.72 15.91 4.85
C ALA A 242 -19.83 17.13 5.19
N LYS A 243 -19.90 18.21 4.37
CA LYS A 243 -19.19 19.46 4.62
C LYS A 243 -19.62 20.14 5.92
N ALA A 244 -20.92 20.11 6.25
CA ALA A 244 -21.41 20.66 7.52
C ALA A 244 -20.82 19.91 8.73
N LEU A 245 -20.65 18.59 8.64
CA LEU A 245 -19.98 17.79 9.66
C LEU A 245 -18.47 18.07 9.69
N LEU A 246 -17.84 18.28 8.53
CA LEU A 246 -16.44 18.67 8.44
C LEU A 246 -16.16 20.01 9.14
N VAL A 247 -17.05 20.98 9.01
CA VAL A 247 -16.99 22.25 9.76
C VAL A 247 -17.06 22.02 11.27
N GLN A 248 -17.88 21.05 11.73
CA GLN A 248 -17.96 20.67 13.16
C GLN A 248 -16.69 19.95 13.61
N LEU A 249 -16.08 19.13 12.75
CA LEU A 249 -14.83 18.41 13.03
C LEU A 249 -13.63 19.37 13.15
N LYS A 250 -13.55 20.41 12.31
CA LYS A 250 -12.39 21.31 12.22
C LYS A 250 -11.83 21.79 13.56
N PRO A 251 -12.63 22.26 14.55
CA PRO A 251 -12.13 22.66 15.86
C PRO A 251 -11.44 21.52 16.65
N ASN A 252 -11.82 20.26 16.41
CA ASN A 252 -11.29 19.09 17.10
C ASN A 252 -9.95 18.65 16.49
N ILE A 253 -9.69 18.97 15.23
CA ILE A 253 -8.47 18.59 14.55
C ILE A 253 -7.27 19.27 15.20
N LEU A 254 -6.32 18.44 15.67
CA LEU A 254 -4.99 18.86 16.08
C LEU A 254 -4.16 19.21 14.86
N ARG A 255 -4.12 18.27 13.90
CA ARG A 255 -3.48 18.44 12.58
C ARG A 255 -4.06 17.45 11.57
N LEU A 256 -3.90 17.76 10.30
CA LEU A 256 -3.98 16.81 9.20
C LEU A 256 -2.61 16.11 9.10
N ALA A 257 -2.59 14.80 9.07
CA ALA A 257 -1.34 14.02 9.06
C ALA A 257 -1.01 13.62 7.62
N PRO A 258 0.14 14.05 7.07
CA PRO A 258 0.56 13.68 5.71
C PRO A 258 0.86 12.18 5.56
N GLN A 259 1.25 11.52 6.65
CA GLN A 259 1.61 10.10 6.69
C GLN A 259 1.03 9.42 7.93
N ALA A 260 0.76 8.12 7.82
CA ALA A 260 0.29 7.31 8.96
C ALA A 260 1.28 7.34 10.14
N THR A 261 2.59 7.44 9.87
CA THR A 261 3.63 7.58 10.90
C THR A 261 3.47 8.84 11.75
N ASP A 262 2.96 9.95 11.17
CA ASP A 262 2.68 11.18 11.92
C ASP A 262 1.51 11.01 12.87
N THR A 263 0.49 10.24 12.46
CA THR A 263 -0.65 9.88 13.30
C THR A 263 -0.22 8.98 14.47
N VAL A 264 0.59 7.93 14.18
CA VAL A 264 1.16 7.05 15.22
C VAL A 264 1.98 7.85 16.22
N ALA A 265 2.84 8.78 15.76
CA ALA A 265 3.64 9.64 16.64
C ALA A 265 2.76 10.53 17.53
N ALA A 266 1.69 11.11 17.00
CA ALA A 266 0.78 11.97 17.76
C ALA A 266 0.04 11.20 18.87
N LEU A 267 -0.42 9.98 18.56
CA LEU A 267 -1.07 9.10 19.54
C LEU A 267 -0.07 8.65 20.61
N LYS A 268 1.11 8.19 20.19
CA LYS A 268 2.20 7.74 21.09
C LYS A 268 2.58 8.80 22.10
N ASN A 269 2.71 10.06 21.66
CA ASN A 269 3.13 11.17 22.50
C ASN A 269 1.99 11.77 23.34
N GLY A 270 0.75 11.28 23.20
CA GLY A 270 -0.43 11.83 23.90
C GLY A 270 -0.87 13.21 23.40
N GLU A 271 -0.35 13.65 22.26
CA GLU A 271 -0.78 14.90 21.60
C GLU A 271 -2.20 14.75 21.05
N ALA A 272 -2.47 13.63 20.37
CA ALA A 272 -3.79 13.21 19.95
C ALA A 272 -4.37 12.18 20.91
N TRP A 273 -5.68 12.21 21.08
CA TRP A 273 -6.44 11.23 21.85
C TRP A 273 -7.31 10.34 20.95
N ILE A 274 -7.60 10.80 19.75
CA ILE A 274 -8.41 10.11 18.76
C ILE A 274 -7.74 10.26 17.39
N ALA A 275 -7.76 9.20 16.59
CA ALA A 275 -7.35 9.27 15.21
C ALA A 275 -8.22 8.39 14.32
N THR A 276 -8.35 8.79 13.03
CA THR A 276 -8.75 7.90 11.95
C THR A 276 -7.47 7.33 11.33
N ILE A 277 -7.32 6.03 11.30
CA ILE A 277 -6.09 5.40 10.83
C ILE A 277 -6.33 3.95 10.42
N ASN A 278 -5.43 3.43 9.60
CA ASN A 278 -5.41 2.03 9.22
C ASN A 278 -5.36 1.08 10.42
N LEU A 279 -5.91 -0.09 10.26
CA LEU A 279 -5.78 -1.22 11.18
C LEU A 279 -4.31 -1.37 11.63
N GLY A 280 -4.09 -1.65 12.92
CA GLY A 280 -2.74 -1.90 13.47
C GLY A 280 -2.05 -0.68 14.09
N ALA A 281 -2.64 0.49 14.03
CA ALA A 281 -2.06 1.68 14.67
C ALA A 281 -1.92 1.55 16.19
N ASP A 282 -2.88 0.91 16.86
CA ASP A 282 -2.85 0.63 18.29
C ASP A 282 -1.65 -0.24 18.68
N THR A 283 -1.40 -1.32 17.94
CA THR A 283 -0.23 -2.18 18.16
C THR A 283 1.07 -1.45 17.86
N SER A 284 1.11 -0.68 16.76
CA SER A 284 2.31 0.11 16.40
C SER A 284 2.66 1.16 17.46
N VAL A 285 1.67 1.78 18.08
CA VAL A 285 1.89 2.73 19.19
C VAL A 285 2.42 2.00 20.43
N MET A 286 1.84 0.86 20.80
CA MET A 286 2.30 0.06 21.95
C MET A 286 3.71 -0.47 21.75
N ASP A 287 4.05 -1.00 20.58
CA ASP A 287 5.40 -1.49 20.25
C ASP A 287 6.48 -0.40 20.40
N GLN A 288 6.09 0.84 20.17
CA GLN A 288 6.97 1.99 20.34
C GLN A 288 6.96 2.56 21.77
N GLY A 289 6.35 1.89 22.76
CA GLY A 289 6.28 2.29 24.15
C GLY A 289 5.25 3.38 24.46
N GLY A 290 4.26 3.57 23.57
CA GLY A 290 3.13 4.46 23.78
C GLY A 290 2.01 3.85 24.64
N PRO A 291 0.89 4.57 24.84
CA PRO A 291 -0.22 4.11 25.64
C PRO A 291 -0.95 2.92 25.00
N LYS A 292 -1.66 2.15 25.83
CA LYS A 292 -2.58 1.13 25.33
C LYS A 292 -3.81 1.81 24.75
N LEU A 293 -3.98 1.70 23.44
CA LEU A 293 -5.09 2.27 22.71
C LEU A 293 -6.24 1.26 22.53
N THR A 294 -7.39 1.76 22.15
CA THR A 294 -8.56 0.99 21.76
C THR A 294 -8.97 1.38 20.36
N THR A 295 -9.32 0.38 19.55
CA THR A 295 -9.72 0.56 18.16
C THR A 295 -11.10 -0.04 17.93
N PHE A 296 -11.93 0.61 17.12
CA PHE A 296 -13.21 0.07 16.69
C PHE A 296 -13.54 0.43 15.25
N THR A 297 -14.34 -0.43 14.61
CA THR A 297 -14.97 -0.13 13.32
C THR A 297 -16.28 0.61 13.56
N PRO A 298 -16.48 1.81 13.01
CA PRO A 298 -17.74 2.56 13.18
C PRO A 298 -18.95 1.79 12.65
N LYS A 299 -20.07 1.89 13.38
CA LYS A 299 -21.32 1.17 13.05
C LYS A 299 -21.96 1.58 11.73
N GLU A 300 -21.64 2.77 11.23
CA GLU A 300 -22.08 3.26 9.91
C GLU A 300 -21.32 2.59 8.75
N GLY A 301 -20.40 1.70 9.06
CA GLY A 301 -19.51 1.03 8.14
C GLY A 301 -18.15 1.70 8.03
N SER A 302 -17.12 0.90 7.76
CA SER A 302 -15.76 1.39 7.52
C SER A 302 -15.58 1.81 6.06
N ILE A 303 -14.67 2.73 5.86
CA ILE A 303 -13.92 2.87 4.62
C ILE A 303 -12.77 1.87 4.69
N GLY A 304 -12.33 1.34 3.57
CA GLY A 304 -11.21 0.41 3.55
C GLY A 304 -10.56 0.34 2.19
N TRP A 305 -9.46 -0.37 2.13
CA TRP A 305 -8.69 -0.57 0.91
C TRP A 305 -8.36 -2.04 0.70
N MET A 306 -8.12 -2.39 -0.54
CA MET A 306 -7.46 -3.60 -1.00
C MET A 306 -6.41 -3.16 -2.00
N ASP A 307 -5.19 -3.65 -1.85
CA ASP A 307 -4.08 -3.31 -2.73
C ASP A 307 -3.72 -4.44 -3.67
N SER A 308 -3.17 -4.07 -4.81
CA SER A 308 -2.61 -5.00 -5.79
C SER A 308 -1.33 -4.47 -6.42
N GLU A 309 -0.50 -5.39 -6.92
CA GLU A 309 0.69 -5.09 -7.71
C GLU A 309 0.37 -5.26 -9.19
N MET A 310 0.54 -4.21 -9.99
CA MET A 310 0.16 -4.13 -11.40
C MET A 310 1.39 -3.96 -12.28
N LEU A 311 1.45 -4.72 -13.39
CA LEU A 311 2.51 -4.62 -14.39
C LEU A 311 2.25 -3.40 -15.28
N VAL A 312 3.19 -2.46 -15.32
CA VAL A 312 3.04 -1.23 -16.12
C VAL A 312 3.28 -1.52 -17.60
N HIS A 313 2.35 -1.05 -18.44
CA HIS A 313 2.44 -1.22 -19.89
C HIS A 313 3.70 -0.57 -20.47
N GLY A 314 4.47 -1.36 -21.25
CA GLY A 314 5.71 -0.88 -21.88
C GLY A 314 6.88 -0.68 -20.92
N GLY A 315 6.81 -1.26 -19.72
CA GLY A 315 7.93 -1.30 -18.77
C GLY A 315 9.15 -1.99 -19.39
N ALA A 316 10.34 -1.41 -19.22
CA ALA A 316 11.56 -1.91 -19.87
C ALA A 316 12.07 -3.23 -19.28
N ASN A 317 11.65 -3.57 -18.06
CA ASN A 317 12.15 -4.70 -17.28
C ASN A 317 11.05 -5.70 -16.92
N GLU A 318 10.03 -5.85 -17.77
CA GLU A 318 8.88 -6.75 -17.56
C GLU A 318 9.31 -8.19 -17.21
N ASN A 319 10.38 -8.68 -17.84
CA ASN A 319 10.91 -10.03 -17.60
C ASN A 319 11.41 -10.27 -16.17
N LEU A 320 11.63 -9.22 -15.37
CA LEU A 320 12.05 -9.31 -13.97
C LEU A 320 10.86 -9.41 -13.01
N LEU A 321 9.64 -8.96 -13.41
CA LEU A 321 8.52 -8.75 -12.52
C LEU A 321 7.91 -10.06 -12.01
N MET A 322 7.66 -11.03 -12.90
CA MET A 322 7.11 -12.33 -12.48
C MET A 322 8.07 -13.11 -11.57
N PRO A 323 9.38 -13.20 -11.85
CA PRO A 323 10.34 -13.78 -10.90
C PRO A 323 10.44 -13.02 -9.58
N PHE A 324 10.31 -11.68 -9.59
CA PHE A 324 10.28 -10.88 -8.38
C PHE A 324 9.02 -11.19 -7.55
N LEU A 325 7.82 -11.14 -8.13
CA LEU A 325 6.56 -11.45 -7.45
C LEU A 325 6.54 -12.89 -6.89
N GLU A 326 7.11 -13.87 -7.62
CA GLU A 326 7.21 -15.26 -7.17
C GLU A 326 7.98 -15.39 -5.85
N VAL A 327 8.92 -14.48 -5.56
CA VAL A 327 9.71 -14.48 -4.33
C VAL A 327 9.14 -13.51 -3.30
N HIS A 328 8.83 -12.29 -3.69
CA HIS A 328 8.31 -11.23 -2.82
C HIS A 328 7.02 -11.64 -2.08
N GLU A 329 6.14 -12.38 -2.75
CA GLU A 329 4.85 -12.78 -2.20
C GLU A 329 4.90 -14.14 -1.45
N GLN A 330 6.10 -14.71 -1.21
CA GLN A 330 6.23 -15.93 -0.42
C GLN A 330 5.88 -15.71 1.05
N ALA A 331 5.36 -16.75 1.69
CA ALA A 331 4.85 -16.70 3.05
C ALA A 331 5.84 -16.12 4.07
N GLU A 332 7.13 -16.39 3.90
CA GLU A 332 8.18 -15.90 4.80
C GLU A 332 8.32 -14.37 4.73
N TYR A 333 8.31 -13.81 3.51
CA TYR A 333 8.42 -12.37 3.31
C TYR A 333 7.14 -11.66 3.71
N VAL A 334 5.99 -12.23 3.34
CA VAL A 334 4.66 -11.70 3.72
C VAL A 334 4.48 -11.70 5.25
N ALA A 335 4.87 -12.78 5.94
CA ALA A 335 4.80 -12.83 7.40
C ALA A 335 5.74 -11.81 8.07
N ALA A 336 6.95 -11.62 7.53
CA ALA A 336 7.89 -10.62 8.03
C ALA A 336 7.41 -9.19 7.76
N ASN A 337 6.83 -8.92 6.58
CA ASN A 337 6.20 -7.63 6.27
C ASN A 337 5.06 -7.31 7.25
N PHE A 338 4.18 -8.30 7.52
CA PHE A 338 3.13 -8.14 8.53
C PHE A 338 3.69 -7.79 9.90
N MET A 339 4.76 -8.45 10.34
CA MET A 339 5.39 -8.16 11.64
C MET A 339 6.00 -6.76 11.72
N ILE A 340 6.35 -6.14 10.60
CA ILE A 340 6.90 -4.79 10.51
C ILE A 340 5.80 -3.75 10.34
N ASN A 341 4.93 -3.95 9.34
CA ASN A 341 4.00 -2.93 8.86
C ASN A 341 2.58 -3.09 9.43
N ARG A 342 2.30 -4.20 10.15
CA ARG A 342 1.04 -4.44 10.87
C ARG A 342 -0.21 -4.41 9.99
N ARG A 343 -0.10 -4.77 8.72
CA ARG A 343 -1.23 -4.87 7.80
C ARG A 343 -1.45 -6.30 7.33
N PRO A 344 -2.69 -6.79 7.22
CA PRO A 344 -2.97 -8.12 6.68
C PRO A 344 -2.71 -8.17 5.17
N LEU A 345 -2.19 -9.31 4.70
CA LEU A 345 -1.91 -9.58 3.30
C LEU A 345 -2.65 -10.86 2.86
N PHE A 346 -2.97 -10.98 1.57
CA PHE A 346 -3.79 -12.07 1.04
C PHE A 346 -3.08 -13.43 0.96
N ASN A 347 -2.11 -13.72 1.82
CA ASN A 347 -1.35 -14.98 1.83
C ASN A 347 -1.74 -15.87 3.02
N GLU A 348 -2.47 -16.96 2.75
CA GLU A 348 -2.94 -17.91 3.77
C GLU A 348 -1.78 -18.68 4.43
N GLN A 349 -0.70 -18.97 3.69
CA GLN A 349 0.43 -19.70 4.25
C GLN A 349 1.25 -18.80 5.20
N ALA A 350 1.31 -17.50 4.94
CA ALA A 350 1.90 -16.52 5.86
C ALA A 350 1.14 -16.49 7.20
N TYR A 351 -0.21 -16.52 7.17
CA TYR A 351 -1.00 -16.65 8.40
C TYR A 351 -0.66 -17.91 9.17
N LYS A 352 -0.57 -19.08 8.50
CA LYS A 352 -0.18 -20.35 9.13
C LYS A 352 1.23 -20.30 9.71
N LEU A 353 2.15 -19.59 9.02
CA LEU A 353 3.51 -19.38 9.52
C LEU A 353 3.52 -18.53 10.79
N LEU A 354 2.75 -17.45 10.83
CA LEU A 354 2.59 -16.60 12.02
C LEU A 354 2.04 -17.38 13.22
N ILE A 355 1.06 -18.27 13.01
CA ILE A 355 0.58 -19.17 14.08
C ILE A 355 1.73 -20.04 14.62
N ASN A 356 2.50 -20.66 13.73
CA ASN A 356 3.63 -21.51 14.11
C ASN A 356 4.74 -20.74 14.87
N GLN A 357 4.84 -19.45 14.62
CA GLN A 357 5.76 -18.53 15.31
C GLN A 357 5.18 -17.95 16.61
N GLY A 358 3.98 -18.37 17.03
CA GLY A 358 3.31 -17.89 18.25
C GLY A 358 2.70 -16.50 18.12
N GLN A 359 2.48 -16.01 16.89
CA GLN A 359 1.93 -14.68 16.60
C GLN A 359 0.43 -14.68 16.31
N GLN A 360 -0.28 -15.77 16.68
CA GLN A 360 -1.70 -15.93 16.36
C GLN A 360 -2.55 -14.78 16.92
N GLU A 361 -2.37 -14.41 18.18
CA GLU A 361 -3.17 -13.36 18.83
C GLU A 361 -3.04 -12.02 18.08
N LEU A 362 -1.82 -11.64 17.68
CA LEU A 362 -1.57 -10.43 16.90
C LEU A 362 -2.20 -10.53 15.49
N ALA A 363 -2.02 -11.66 14.81
CA ALA A 363 -2.56 -11.88 13.48
C ALA A 363 -4.10 -11.84 13.46
N ASP A 364 -4.74 -12.43 14.48
CA ASP A 364 -6.20 -12.43 14.63
C ASP A 364 -6.72 -11.03 15.00
N HIS A 365 -6.02 -10.30 15.88
CA HIS A 365 -6.33 -8.92 16.23
C HIS A 365 -6.30 -8.01 15.00
N LEU A 366 -5.34 -8.22 14.12
CA LEU A 366 -5.16 -7.49 12.87
C LEU A 366 -5.92 -8.11 11.68
N LEU A 367 -6.91 -8.95 11.94
CA LEU A 367 -7.83 -9.53 10.94
C LEU A 367 -7.14 -10.35 9.82
N PHE A 368 -5.90 -10.80 10.01
CA PHE A 368 -5.17 -11.52 8.96
C PHE A 368 -5.91 -12.79 8.50
N ASN A 369 -6.65 -13.43 9.39
CA ASN A 369 -7.47 -14.61 9.13
C ASN A 369 -8.89 -14.30 8.61
N LYS A 370 -9.21 -13.04 8.34
CA LYS A 370 -10.56 -12.58 7.97
C LYS A 370 -10.59 -11.75 6.69
N PRO A 371 -10.06 -12.26 5.56
CA PRO A 371 -10.03 -11.53 4.31
C PRO A 371 -11.43 -11.17 3.79
N GLU A 372 -12.49 -11.90 4.21
CA GLU A 372 -13.89 -11.57 3.91
C GLU A 372 -14.36 -10.23 4.50
N THR A 373 -13.59 -9.64 5.41
CA THR A 373 -13.86 -8.29 5.95
C THR A 373 -13.98 -7.24 4.85
N VAL A 374 -13.27 -7.43 3.72
CA VAL A 374 -13.36 -6.54 2.55
C VAL A 374 -14.79 -6.38 2.00
N ASN A 375 -15.63 -7.41 2.17
CA ASN A 375 -17.03 -7.37 1.73
C ASN A 375 -17.92 -6.47 2.60
N THR A 376 -17.42 -6.05 3.76
CA THR A 376 -18.15 -5.20 4.72
C THR A 376 -17.69 -3.74 4.69
N MET A 377 -16.65 -3.44 3.92
CA MET A 377 -16.08 -2.10 3.77
C MET A 377 -16.64 -1.39 2.55
N THR A 378 -16.69 -0.06 2.61
CA THR A 378 -16.75 0.76 1.41
C THR A 378 -15.32 0.98 0.93
N LEU A 379 -14.97 0.40 -0.21
CA LEU A 379 -13.60 0.47 -0.72
C LEU A 379 -13.26 1.88 -1.21
N LYS A 380 -12.04 2.32 -0.91
CA LYS A 380 -11.45 3.53 -1.46
C LYS A 380 -11.34 3.45 -2.97
N GLY A 381 -11.68 4.52 -3.66
CA GLY A 381 -11.55 4.54 -5.10
C GLY A 381 -11.97 5.86 -5.73
N PRO A 382 -11.76 5.99 -7.04
CA PRO A 382 -12.25 7.15 -7.78
C PRO A 382 -13.79 7.10 -7.81
N GLY A 383 -14.40 8.25 -7.51
CA GLY A 383 -15.85 8.41 -7.54
C GLY A 383 -16.26 9.61 -8.39
N THR A 384 -17.53 9.64 -8.79
CA THR A 384 -18.08 10.75 -9.57
C THR A 384 -18.10 12.08 -8.84
N SER A 385 -18.04 12.04 -7.51
CA SER A 385 -18.05 13.23 -6.66
C SER A 385 -16.65 13.74 -6.28
N THR A 386 -15.56 13.06 -6.67
CA THR A 386 -14.19 13.32 -6.21
C THR A 386 -13.80 14.81 -6.28
N GLN A 387 -14.00 15.48 -7.41
CA GLN A 387 -13.63 16.90 -7.55
C GLN A 387 -14.45 17.80 -6.63
N LYS A 388 -15.73 17.52 -6.48
CA LYS A 388 -16.64 18.30 -5.64
C LYS A 388 -16.31 18.13 -4.14
N VAL A 389 -15.95 16.92 -3.73
CA VAL A 389 -15.57 16.67 -2.34
C VAL A 389 -14.22 17.31 -1.99
N ILE A 390 -13.24 17.29 -2.90
CA ILE A 390 -11.98 18.01 -2.74
C ILE A 390 -12.23 19.52 -2.61
N ALA A 391 -13.07 20.10 -3.47
CA ALA A 391 -13.44 21.50 -3.38
C ALA A 391 -14.11 21.83 -2.05
N ALA A 392 -15.06 20.97 -1.60
CA ALA A 392 -15.76 21.14 -0.33
C ALA A 392 -14.81 21.04 0.89
N PHE A 393 -13.82 20.17 0.84
CA PHE A 393 -12.76 20.06 1.85
C PHE A 393 -11.89 21.32 1.89
N ASN A 394 -11.43 21.78 0.71
CA ASN A 394 -10.58 22.98 0.58
C ASN A 394 -11.30 24.23 1.05
N ASP A 395 -12.61 24.36 0.83
CA ASP A 395 -13.40 25.48 1.36
C ASP A 395 -13.38 25.54 2.91
N VAL A 396 -13.13 24.40 3.56
CA VAL A 396 -13.05 24.34 5.04
C VAL A 396 -11.60 24.53 5.51
N PHE A 397 -10.61 23.96 4.85
CA PHE A 397 -9.20 23.91 5.31
C PHE A 397 -8.25 24.78 4.47
N GLY A 398 -8.56 25.06 3.23
CA GLY A 398 -7.66 25.69 2.26
C GLY A 398 -7.57 27.22 2.32
N SER A 399 -8.06 27.83 3.39
CA SER A 399 -7.98 29.30 3.60
C SER A 399 -6.82 29.69 4.51
#